data_f6911783a17e0936eb414bb997751831
#
_entry.id   f6911783a17e0936eb414bb997751831
#
_cell.length_a   1.000
_cell.length_b   1.000
_cell.length_c   1.000
_cell.angle_alpha   90.00
_cell.angle_beta   90.00
_cell.angle_gamma   90.00
#
_symmetry.space_group_name_H-M   'P 1'
#
loop_
_entity.id
_entity.type
_entity.pdbx_description
1 polymer ?
#
loop_
_entity_poly.entity_id
_entity_poly.type
_entity_poly.pdbx_seq_one_letter_code
_entity_poly.pdbx_strand_id
1 'polypeptide(L)'
;MKEDKRRYGKIKEERRHISSLLNLSMAKVLSSIFLCILLSSSVFLSSCSLTKNIPDDDQLFRGLKEIAYIDEQSNEQPEDKVREAQEATMKEEIEAALATIPNGSLFFSSYYAVPWSWRLWVYNTYASKNSKFAKWMTKSFGKAPVLMSKVNPALRASVATSVLHNYGYLRGYVSYEPVPMKNPKKSKLRYTVTLDSLFTVDSLAYIGFTDSLQQLIDSTRQETLIPKDSPFSVSSLDGERNRISSLFRNHGYYYFTPGYTTYFADTIAVPNKTQLRLQMVDGLGEEVLKKWYIGHIDVQFRKTSREILSDSIQRRHLTIH
;
A
#
# COMPACT_ATOMS: atom_id res chain seq x y z
N MET A 1 45.12 23.26 70.38
CA MET A 1 44.92 21.79 70.58
C MET A 1 43.49 21.36 70.96
N LYS A 2 42.70 22.13 71.76
CA LYS A 2 41.30 21.79 72.10
C LYS A 2 40.31 22.16 71.00
N GLU A 3 40.56 23.18 70.20
CA GLU A 3 39.67 23.61 69.10
C GLU A 3 39.75 22.68 67.87
N ASP A 4 40.94 22.17 67.58
CA ASP A 4 41.10 21.24 66.45
C ASP A 4 40.36 19.90 66.65
N LYS A 5 40.33 19.41 67.88
CA LYS A 5 39.58 18.20 68.23
C LYS A 5 38.08 18.41 68.10
N ARG A 6 37.52 19.59 68.34
CA ARG A 6 36.12 19.92 68.17
C ARG A 6 35.77 20.04 66.69
N ARG A 7 36.61 20.62 65.85
CA ARG A 7 36.48 20.74 64.45
C ARG A 7 36.47 19.36 63.74
N TYR A 8 37.40 18.51 64.16
CA TYR A 8 37.48 17.14 63.62
C TYR A 8 36.28 16.27 64.01
N GLY A 9 35.71 16.47 65.18
CA GLY A 9 34.47 15.82 65.62
C GLY A 9 33.26 16.21 64.78
N LYS A 10 33.11 17.51 64.50
CA LYS A 10 32.02 17.99 63.63
C LYS A 10 32.11 17.45 62.19
N ILE A 11 33.31 17.45 61.62
CA ILE A 11 33.53 16.93 60.25
C ILE A 11 33.21 15.42 60.16
N LYS A 12 33.52 14.67 61.23
CA LYS A 12 33.26 13.23 61.32
C LYS A 12 31.76 12.94 61.48
N GLU A 13 31.00 13.79 62.14
CA GLU A 13 29.58 13.70 62.35
C GLU A 13 28.80 14.06 61.00
N GLU A 14 29.21 15.12 60.32
CA GLU A 14 28.71 15.53 59.05
C GLU A 14 28.92 14.43 57.96
N ARG A 15 30.14 13.84 57.96
CA ARG A 15 30.40 12.70 57.01
C ARG A 15 29.52 11.48 57.30
N ARG A 16 29.22 11.18 58.57
CA ARG A 16 28.28 10.10 58.91
C ARG A 16 26.87 10.43 58.48
N HIS A 17 26.44 11.68 58.64
CA HIS A 17 25.11 12.12 58.23
C HIS A 17 24.93 12.08 56.69
N ILE A 18 25.95 12.52 55.93
CA ILE A 18 25.98 12.46 54.48
C ILE A 18 26.01 10.99 54.01
N SER A 19 26.79 10.12 54.65
CA SER A 19 26.83 8.70 54.28
C SER A 19 25.49 7.98 54.58
N SER A 20 24.78 8.35 55.64
CA SER A 20 23.47 7.77 55.97
C SER A 20 22.40 8.25 54.99
N LEU A 21 22.43 9.50 54.53
CA LEU A 21 21.53 10.06 53.52
C LEU A 21 21.78 9.44 52.15
N LEU A 22 23.05 9.23 51.77
CA LEU A 22 23.44 8.53 50.56
C LEU A 22 22.94 7.07 50.54
N ASN A 23 23.12 6.34 51.67
CA ASN A 23 22.64 4.97 51.82
C ASN A 23 21.11 4.88 51.75
N LEU A 24 20.37 5.84 52.32
CA LEU A 24 18.92 5.91 52.27
C LEU A 24 18.42 6.21 50.86
N SER A 25 19.11 7.08 50.13
CA SER A 25 18.83 7.39 48.71
C SER A 25 19.10 6.17 47.80
N MET A 26 20.23 5.50 47.98
CA MET A 26 20.58 4.28 47.25
C MET A 26 19.58 3.15 47.54
N ALA A 27 19.14 2.98 48.77
CA ALA A 27 18.13 1.98 49.12
C ALA A 27 16.77 2.25 48.44
N LYS A 28 16.35 3.51 48.34
CA LYS A 28 15.12 3.90 47.62
C LYS A 28 15.22 3.64 46.11
N VAL A 29 16.35 3.95 45.50
CA VAL A 29 16.61 3.67 44.08
C VAL A 29 16.64 2.17 43.81
N LEU A 30 17.33 1.39 44.64
CA LEU A 30 17.35 -0.08 44.54
C LEU A 30 15.95 -0.69 44.73
N SER A 31 15.16 -0.20 45.68
CA SER A 31 13.78 -0.62 45.90
C SER A 31 12.88 -0.30 44.70
N SER A 32 13.05 0.88 44.09
CA SER A 32 12.31 1.27 42.87
C SER A 32 12.69 0.39 41.67
N ILE A 33 13.96 0.10 41.47
CA ILE A 33 14.44 -0.81 40.43
C ILE A 33 13.91 -2.22 40.66
N PHE A 34 13.93 -2.73 41.88
CA PHE A 34 13.40 -4.03 42.24
C PHE A 34 11.86 -4.12 42.00
N LEU A 35 11.14 -3.07 42.33
CA LEU A 35 9.70 -2.95 42.06
C LEU A 35 9.42 -2.95 40.55
N CYS A 36 10.23 -2.24 39.75
CA CYS A 36 10.14 -2.26 38.28
C CYS A 36 10.42 -3.64 37.70
N ILE A 37 11.39 -4.39 38.25
CA ILE A 37 11.71 -5.76 37.83
C ILE A 37 10.56 -6.71 38.20
N LEU A 38 9.97 -6.60 39.37
CA LEU A 38 8.81 -7.41 39.77
C LEU A 38 7.57 -7.10 38.92
N LEU A 39 7.32 -5.83 38.61
CA LEU A 39 6.24 -5.45 37.72
C LEU A 39 6.48 -5.97 36.29
N SER A 40 7.70 -5.94 35.78
CA SER A 40 8.03 -6.48 34.48
C SER A 40 7.92 -8.00 34.40
N SER A 41 8.30 -8.73 35.48
CA SER A 41 8.18 -10.21 35.52
C SER A 41 6.72 -10.68 35.52
N SER A 42 5.79 -9.96 36.17
CA SER A 42 4.37 -10.29 36.16
C SER A 42 3.71 -10.15 34.77
N VAL A 43 4.27 -9.30 33.90
CA VAL A 43 3.81 -9.12 32.51
C VAL A 43 4.12 -10.34 31.65
N PHE A 44 5.21 -11.07 31.91
CA PHE A 44 5.57 -12.27 31.15
C PHE A 44 4.67 -13.49 31.43
N LEU A 45 4.00 -13.54 32.58
CA LEU A 45 3.09 -14.64 32.93
C LEU A 45 1.70 -14.51 32.27
N SER A 46 1.38 -13.37 31.67
CA SER A 46 0.06 -13.10 31.06
C SER A 46 -0.08 -13.59 29.61
N SER A 47 0.86 -14.34 29.07
CA SER A 47 0.84 -14.79 27.66
C SER A 47 -0.35 -15.68 27.32
N CYS A 48 -0.89 -16.43 28.29
CA CYS A 48 -2.08 -17.28 28.08
C CYS A 48 -3.37 -16.46 27.92
N SER A 49 -3.45 -15.24 28.44
CA SER A 49 -4.69 -14.44 28.38
C SER A 49 -4.94 -13.83 26.99
N LEU A 50 -3.91 -13.70 26.14
CA LEU A 50 -4.05 -13.12 24.80
C LEU A 50 -4.75 -14.05 23.81
N THR A 51 -4.78 -15.34 24.06
CA THR A 51 -5.38 -16.36 23.18
C THR A 51 -6.67 -16.97 23.74
N LYS A 52 -7.18 -16.45 24.86
CA LYS A 52 -8.35 -17.01 25.55
C LYS A 52 -9.63 -16.99 24.70
N ASN A 53 -9.82 -15.92 23.92
CA ASN A 53 -11.04 -15.70 23.13
C ASN A 53 -10.81 -15.94 21.63
N ILE A 54 -9.81 -16.72 21.26
CA ILE A 54 -9.56 -17.10 19.87
C ILE A 54 -10.34 -18.40 19.61
N PRO A 55 -11.17 -18.47 18.54
CA PRO A 55 -11.82 -19.70 18.11
C PRO A 55 -10.82 -20.84 17.94
N ASP A 56 -11.28 -22.09 18.12
CA ASP A 56 -10.39 -23.24 18.07
C ASP A 56 -9.91 -23.55 16.64
N ASP A 57 -10.67 -23.13 15.66
CA ASP A 57 -10.42 -23.26 14.23
C ASP A 57 -9.63 -22.09 13.62
N ASP A 58 -9.22 -21.09 14.44
CA ASP A 58 -8.51 -19.91 13.97
C ASP A 58 -7.25 -19.61 14.79
N GLN A 59 -6.41 -18.73 14.27
CA GLN A 59 -5.15 -18.36 14.89
C GLN A 59 -4.98 -16.85 14.98
N LEU A 60 -4.31 -16.39 16.05
CA LEU A 60 -3.93 -14.98 16.20
C LEU A 60 -2.76 -14.66 15.26
N PHE A 61 -2.99 -13.76 14.34
CA PHE A 61 -1.95 -13.23 13.47
C PHE A 61 -0.94 -12.39 14.25
N ARG A 62 0.34 -12.74 14.14
CA ARG A 62 1.46 -12.09 14.87
C ARG A 62 2.42 -11.35 13.95
N GLY A 63 2.01 -11.09 12.74
CA GLY A 63 2.78 -10.37 11.72
C GLY A 63 3.37 -11.29 10.67
N LEU A 64 4.02 -10.67 9.71
CA LEU A 64 4.74 -11.37 8.67
C LEU A 64 6.03 -11.97 9.26
N LYS A 65 6.42 -13.12 8.77
CA LYS A 65 7.74 -13.68 9.00
C LYS A 65 8.73 -13.08 8.02
N GLU A 66 8.39 -13.19 6.74
CA GLU A 66 9.19 -12.68 5.62
C GLU A 66 8.33 -12.64 4.35
N ILE A 67 8.77 -11.87 3.38
CA ILE A 67 8.35 -11.95 1.98
C ILE A 67 9.59 -12.38 1.20
N ALA A 68 9.60 -13.62 0.72
CA ALA A 68 10.71 -14.19 -0.03
C ALA A 68 10.45 -14.02 -1.53
N TYR A 69 11.44 -13.57 -2.27
CA TYR A 69 11.40 -13.50 -3.74
C TYR A 69 12.24 -14.63 -4.31
N ILE A 70 11.65 -15.40 -5.22
CA ILE A 70 12.30 -16.48 -5.96
C ILE A 70 12.25 -16.08 -7.43
N ASP A 71 13.42 -15.92 -8.03
CA ASP A 71 13.57 -15.71 -9.45
C ASP A 71 14.01 -17.03 -10.08
N GLU A 72 13.14 -17.66 -10.88
CA GLU A 72 13.43 -18.94 -11.53
C GLU A 72 14.34 -18.78 -12.77
N GLN A 73 14.51 -17.55 -13.26
CA GLN A 73 15.31 -17.25 -14.44
C GLN A 73 16.22 -16.05 -14.23
N SER A 74 17.23 -16.21 -13.38
CA SER A 74 18.33 -15.23 -13.29
C SER A 74 19.24 -15.32 -14.52
N ASN A 75 18.73 -14.95 -15.69
CA ASN A 75 19.57 -14.59 -16.82
C ASN A 75 19.99 -13.14 -16.65
N GLU A 76 21.31 -12.94 -16.53
CA GLU A 76 21.96 -11.63 -16.54
C GLU A 76 21.52 -10.84 -17.78
N GLN A 77 20.45 -10.05 -17.63
CA GLN A 77 20.10 -9.05 -18.64
C GLN A 77 20.76 -7.73 -18.25
N PRO A 78 21.19 -6.92 -19.23
CA PRO A 78 21.91 -5.69 -18.96
C PRO A 78 21.14 -4.79 -17.99
N GLU A 79 21.85 -4.27 -17.00
CA GLU A 79 21.36 -3.31 -16.01
C GLU A 79 20.79 -2.07 -16.71
N ASP A 80 19.47 -2.04 -16.86
CA ASP A 80 18.75 -0.84 -17.30
C ASP A 80 18.16 -0.17 -16.06
N LYS A 81 18.62 1.04 -15.74
CA LYS A 81 18.15 1.83 -14.59
C LYS A 81 16.63 2.04 -14.56
N VAL A 82 16.00 2.09 -15.71
CA VAL A 82 14.53 2.22 -15.82
C VAL A 82 13.87 0.93 -15.34
N ARG A 83 14.42 -0.22 -15.69
CA ARG A 83 13.94 -1.53 -15.29
C ARG A 83 14.10 -1.74 -13.78
N GLU A 84 15.25 -1.38 -13.21
CA GLU A 84 15.49 -1.45 -11.77
C GLU A 84 14.48 -0.60 -10.99
N ALA A 85 14.18 0.61 -11.47
CA ALA A 85 13.19 1.49 -10.85
C ALA A 85 11.77 0.89 -10.93
N GLN A 86 11.40 0.25 -12.05
CA GLN A 86 10.12 -0.43 -12.19
C GLN A 86 10.02 -1.65 -11.27
N GLU A 87 11.06 -2.46 -11.15
CA GLU A 87 11.10 -3.60 -10.23
C GLU A 87 11.04 -3.15 -8.77
N ALA A 88 11.71 -2.07 -8.40
CA ALA A 88 11.62 -1.51 -7.07
C ALA A 88 10.19 -1.06 -6.74
N THR A 89 9.52 -0.37 -7.67
CA THR A 89 8.13 0.05 -7.52
C THR A 89 7.18 -1.16 -7.41
N MET A 90 7.36 -2.17 -8.24
CA MET A 90 6.61 -3.42 -8.17
C MET A 90 6.76 -4.10 -6.80
N LYS A 91 7.99 -4.20 -6.29
CA LYS A 91 8.25 -4.80 -4.96
C LYS A 91 7.55 -4.01 -3.86
N GLU A 92 7.59 -2.68 -3.92
CA GLU A 92 6.90 -1.80 -2.97
C GLU A 92 5.38 -2.01 -3.01
N GLU A 93 4.77 -2.08 -4.20
CA GLU A 93 3.34 -2.36 -4.36
C GLU A 93 2.95 -3.74 -3.84
N ILE A 94 3.76 -4.77 -4.09
CA ILE A 94 3.56 -6.13 -3.57
C ILE A 94 3.64 -6.11 -2.03
N GLU A 95 4.65 -5.47 -1.46
CA GLU A 95 4.78 -5.37 0.00
C GLU A 95 3.60 -4.62 0.61
N ALA A 96 3.12 -3.56 -0.01
CA ALA A 96 1.93 -2.82 0.41
C ALA A 96 0.66 -3.69 0.37
N ALA A 97 0.47 -4.50 -0.69
CA ALA A 97 -0.66 -5.42 -0.84
C ALA A 97 -0.66 -6.51 0.24
N LEU A 98 0.52 -7.01 0.60
CA LEU A 98 0.71 -8.08 1.59
C LEU A 98 0.74 -7.56 3.03
N ALA A 99 1.01 -6.27 3.24
CA ALA A 99 1.15 -5.67 4.56
C ALA A 99 -0.12 -5.82 5.40
N THR A 100 0.03 -6.29 6.64
CA THR A 100 -1.05 -6.36 7.62
C THR A 100 -0.51 -6.10 9.01
N ILE A 101 -1.12 -5.14 9.70
CA ILE A 101 -0.66 -4.70 11.02
C ILE A 101 -1.22 -5.64 12.11
N PRO A 102 -0.39 -6.41 12.83
CA PRO A 102 -0.82 -7.29 13.91
C PRO A 102 -1.22 -6.53 15.17
N ASN A 103 -1.84 -7.23 16.13
CA ASN A 103 -2.04 -6.67 17.45
C ASN A 103 -0.69 -6.47 18.16
N GLY A 104 -0.50 -5.26 18.70
CA GLY A 104 0.75 -4.88 19.38
C GLY A 104 1.91 -4.60 18.43
N SER A 105 1.63 -4.22 17.19
CA SER A 105 2.64 -3.77 16.23
C SER A 105 3.50 -2.65 16.81
N LEU A 106 4.80 -2.71 16.55
CA LEU A 106 5.77 -1.64 16.81
C LEU A 106 5.86 -0.73 15.57
N PHE A 107 5.68 0.56 15.75
CA PHE A 107 5.78 1.56 14.67
C PHE A 107 4.96 1.23 13.43
N PHE A 108 3.77 0.64 13.63
CA PHE A 108 2.87 0.18 12.55
C PHE A 108 3.49 -0.89 11.63
N SER A 109 4.57 -1.54 12.05
CA SER A 109 5.23 -2.58 11.28
C SER A 109 4.33 -3.82 11.11
N SER A 110 4.35 -4.41 9.92
CA SER A 110 3.72 -5.70 9.65
C SER A 110 4.55 -6.90 10.16
N TYR A 111 5.83 -6.71 10.47
CA TYR A 111 6.78 -7.75 10.85
C TYR A 111 6.96 -7.89 12.36
N TYR A 112 6.90 -6.76 13.09
CA TYR A 112 7.26 -6.71 14.50
C TYR A 112 6.06 -6.39 15.38
N ALA A 113 5.83 -7.25 16.36
CA ALA A 113 4.80 -7.04 17.37
C ALA A 113 5.34 -7.39 18.75
N VAL A 114 5.04 -6.55 19.74
CA VAL A 114 5.41 -6.82 21.13
C VAL A 114 4.79 -8.13 21.64
N PRO A 115 5.47 -8.88 22.47
CA PRO A 115 4.96 -10.16 23.01
C PRO A 115 3.61 -9.99 23.72
N TRP A 116 3.41 -8.87 24.41
CA TRP A 116 2.20 -8.53 25.12
C TRP A 116 1.51 -7.29 24.55
N SER A 117 0.29 -7.47 24.03
CA SER A 117 -0.54 -6.38 23.51
C SER A 117 -1.59 -6.00 24.54
N TRP A 118 -1.38 -4.91 25.29
CA TRP A 118 -2.29 -4.44 26.32
C TRP A 118 -3.71 -4.13 25.79
N ARG A 119 -3.83 -3.60 24.58
CA ARG A 119 -5.12 -3.31 23.94
C ARG A 119 -5.92 -4.57 23.63
N LEU A 120 -5.25 -5.65 23.21
CA LEU A 120 -5.87 -6.94 23.01
C LEU A 120 -6.24 -7.57 24.36
N TRP A 121 -5.40 -7.42 25.39
CA TRP A 121 -5.71 -7.86 26.74
C TRP A 121 -6.96 -7.16 27.30
N VAL A 122 -7.09 -5.84 27.14
CA VAL A 122 -8.29 -5.09 27.51
C VAL A 122 -9.52 -5.67 26.79
N TYR A 123 -9.43 -5.87 25.49
CA TYR A 123 -10.51 -6.48 24.72
C TYR A 123 -10.91 -7.85 25.28
N ASN A 124 -9.95 -8.75 25.45
CA ASN A 124 -10.22 -10.10 25.96
C ASN A 124 -10.79 -10.13 27.38
N THR A 125 -10.49 -9.13 28.19
CA THR A 125 -10.94 -9.04 29.58
C THR A 125 -12.36 -8.45 29.71
N TYR A 126 -12.71 -7.50 28.85
CA TYR A 126 -13.93 -6.70 29.02
C TYR A 126 -14.98 -6.90 27.93
N ALA A 127 -14.63 -7.40 26.72
CA ALA A 127 -15.56 -7.50 25.61
C ALA A 127 -16.78 -8.39 25.87
N SER A 128 -16.63 -9.43 26.70
CA SER A 128 -17.72 -10.34 27.08
C SER A 128 -18.59 -9.84 28.23
N LYS A 129 -18.23 -8.71 28.86
CA LYS A 129 -18.93 -8.19 30.05
C LYS A 129 -19.94 -7.11 29.67
N ASN A 130 -21.16 -7.19 30.24
CA ASN A 130 -22.26 -6.27 29.93
C ASN A 130 -22.29 -4.96 30.73
N SER A 131 -21.37 -4.75 31.69
CA SER A 131 -21.37 -3.51 32.50
C SER A 131 -21.05 -2.28 31.66
N LYS A 132 -21.58 -1.10 32.05
CA LYS A 132 -21.28 0.17 31.37
C LYS A 132 -19.79 0.47 31.33
N PHE A 133 -19.07 0.18 32.42
CA PHE A 133 -17.62 0.33 32.52
C PHE A 133 -16.88 -0.58 31.54
N ALA A 134 -17.27 -1.86 31.44
CA ALA A 134 -16.63 -2.82 30.54
C ALA A 134 -16.83 -2.40 29.06
N LYS A 135 -18.03 -1.97 28.70
CA LYS A 135 -18.31 -1.44 27.35
C LYS A 135 -17.47 -0.20 27.02
N TRP A 136 -17.36 0.71 27.98
CA TRP A 136 -16.49 1.90 27.84
C TRP A 136 -15.03 1.51 27.69
N MET A 137 -14.50 0.62 28.55
CA MET A 137 -13.11 0.13 28.45
C MET A 137 -12.81 -0.55 27.10
N THR A 138 -13.72 -1.40 26.64
CA THR A 138 -13.57 -2.09 25.35
C THR A 138 -13.58 -1.10 24.19
N LYS A 139 -14.50 -0.12 24.21
CA LYS A 139 -14.62 0.88 23.14
C LYS A 139 -13.45 1.85 23.10
N SER A 140 -12.96 2.30 24.27
CA SER A 140 -11.91 3.34 24.35
C SER A 140 -10.50 2.77 24.20
N PHE A 141 -10.24 1.57 24.70
CA PHE A 141 -8.89 1.00 24.81
C PHE A 141 -8.75 -0.39 24.22
N GLY A 142 -9.85 -1.13 24.02
CA GLY A 142 -9.81 -2.47 23.45
C GLY A 142 -9.48 -2.46 21.95
N LYS A 143 -8.72 -3.46 21.50
CA LYS A 143 -8.55 -3.78 20.07
C LYS A 143 -8.82 -5.26 19.88
N ALA A 144 -9.79 -5.59 19.05
CA ALA A 144 -10.15 -6.98 18.73
C ALA A 144 -8.92 -7.76 18.19
N PRO A 145 -8.89 -9.09 18.37
CA PRO A 145 -7.83 -9.91 17.81
C PRO A 145 -7.83 -9.82 16.27
N VAL A 146 -6.67 -9.66 15.71
CA VAL A 146 -6.43 -9.82 14.27
C VAL A 146 -6.24 -11.31 14.04
N LEU A 147 -7.29 -11.95 13.56
CA LEU A 147 -7.33 -13.40 13.29
C LEU A 147 -6.81 -13.70 11.89
N MET A 148 -6.27 -14.91 11.68
CA MET A 148 -5.76 -15.34 10.39
C MET A 148 -6.86 -15.34 9.32
N SER A 149 -8.06 -15.76 9.65
CA SER A 149 -9.24 -15.69 8.79
C SER A 149 -9.56 -14.27 8.31
N LYS A 150 -9.40 -13.26 9.21
CA LYS A 150 -9.63 -11.83 8.87
C LYS A 150 -8.51 -11.23 8.04
N VAL A 151 -7.28 -11.71 8.18
CA VAL A 151 -6.15 -11.29 7.33
C VAL A 151 -6.41 -11.71 5.89
N ASN A 152 -7.08 -12.85 5.70
CA ASN A 152 -7.37 -13.44 4.40
C ASN A 152 -6.13 -13.54 3.50
N PRO A 153 -5.15 -14.40 3.86
CA PRO A 153 -3.88 -14.47 3.14
C PRO A 153 -4.03 -14.83 1.66
N ALA A 154 -5.03 -15.65 1.33
CA ALA A 154 -5.31 -16.06 -0.03
C ALA A 154 -5.69 -14.86 -0.92
N LEU A 155 -6.60 -14.00 -0.44
CA LEU A 155 -6.98 -12.79 -1.18
C LEU A 155 -5.80 -11.84 -1.36
N ARG A 156 -4.97 -11.66 -0.32
CA ARG A 156 -3.77 -10.82 -0.41
C ARG A 156 -2.75 -11.36 -1.40
N ALA A 157 -2.51 -12.67 -1.38
CA ALA A 157 -1.66 -13.33 -2.36
C ALA A 157 -2.19 -13.16 -3.79
N SER A 158 -3.50 -13.29 -4.00
CA SER A 158 -4.13 -13.05 -5.30
C SER A 158 -3.96 -11.59 -5.77
N VAL A 159 -4.14 -10.61 -4.88
CA VAL A 159 -3.92 -9.19 -5.21
C VAL A 159 -2.46 -8.95 -5.58
N ALA A 160 -1.51 -9.48 -4.80
CA ALA A 160 -0.08 -9.35 -5.10
C ALA A 160 0.31 -10.07 -6.41
N THR A 161 -0.33 -11.20 -6.75
CA THR A 161 -0.19 -11.85 -8.05
C THR A 161 -0.68 -10.95 -9.19
N SER A 162 -1.80 -10.25 -8.98
CA SER A 162 -2.29 -9.28 -9.99
C SER A 162 -1.31 -8.12 -10.18
N VAL A 163 -0.61 -7.69 -9.14
CA VAL A 163 0.47 -6.68 -9.27
C VAL A 163 1.60 -7.24 -10.16
N LEU A 164 2.05 -8.48 -9.95
CA LEU A 164 3.05 -9.12 -10.82
C LEU A 164 2.63 -9.10 -12.28
N HIS A 165 1.38 -9.48 -12.56
CA HIS A 165 0.85 -9.48 -13.93
C HIS A 165 0.82 -8.08 -14.54
N ASN A 166 0.54 -7.04 -13.76
CA ASN A 166 0.54 -5.66 -14.24
C ASN A 166 1.94 -5.18 -14.67
N TYR A 167 2.99 -5.79 -14.13
CA TYR A 167 4.38 -5.51 -14.48
C TYR A 167 4.99 -6.49 -15.48
N GLY A 168 4.18 -7.37 -16.08
CA GLY A 168 4.60 -8.26 -17.15
C GLY A 168 5.08 -9.65 -16.72
N TYR A 169 5.06 -9.97 -15.44
CA TYR A 169 5.34 -11.34 -14.95
C TYR A 169 4.04 -12.17 -15.01
N LEU A 170 3.56 -12.45 -16.23
CA LEU A 170 2.23 -13.04 -16.46
C LEU A 170 2.06 -14.46 -15.92
N ARG A 171 3.16 -15.19 -15.70
CA ARG A 171 3.18 -16.53 -15.09
C ARG A 171 3.61 -16.48 -13.63
N GLY A 172 4.05 -15.32 -13.15
CA GLY A 172 4.42 -15.13 -11.75
C GLY A 172 3.22 -15.32 -10.83
N TYR A 173 3.46 -15.79 -9.62
CA TYR A 173 2.41 -15.98 -8.61
C TYR A 173 2.96 -15.76 -7.21
N VAL A 174 2.04 -15.49 -6.28
CA VAL A 174 2.36 -15.33 -4.86
C VAL A 174 1.68 -16.44 -4.07
N SER A 175 2.47 -17.21 -3.34
CA SER A 175 1.99 -18.21 -2.40
C SER A 175 2.13 -17.74 -0.95
N TYR A 176 1.42 -18.38 -0.04
CA TYR A 176 1.49 -18.07 1.39
C TYR A 176 1.53 -19.32 2.24
N GLU A 177 2.20 -19.23 3.38
CA GLU A 177 2.32 -20.30 4.36
C GLU A 177 2.15 -19.74 5.77
N PRO A 178 1.21 -20.27 6.58
CA PRO A 178 1.14 -19.97 8.00
C PRO A 178 2.31 -20.65 8.72
N VAL A 179 3.10 -19.86 9.46
CA VAL A 179 4.24 -20.34 10.24
C VAL A 179 3.85 -20.35 11.71
N PRO A 180 3.58 -21.54 12.29
CA PRO A 180 3.16 -21.64 13.68
C PRO A 180 4.26 -21.18 14.63
N MET A 181 3.85 -20.57 15.75
CA MET A 181 4.75 -20.17 16.84
C MET A 181 4.75 -21.25 17.95
N LYS A 182 5.54 -21.06 19.01
CA LYS A 182 5.55 -21.94 20.19
C LYS A 182 4.14 -22.19 20.77
N ASN A 183 3.25 -21.20 20.69
CA ASN A 183 1.84 -21.39 21.02
C ASN A 183 1.07 -21.64 19.71
N PRO A 184 0.40 -22.81 19.57
CA PRO A 184 -0.29 -23.20 18.33
C PRO A 184 -1.45 -22.29 17.94
N LYS A 185 -2.02 -21.53 18.90
CA LYS A 185 -3.04 -20.50 18.63
C LYS A 185 -2.45 -19.18 18.09
N LYS A 186 -1.14 -19.12 17.82
CA LYS A 186 -0.44 -17.95 17.27
C LYS A 186 0.36 -18.36 16.06
N SER A 187 0.25 -17.61 14.97
CA SER A 187 1.11 -17.83 13.81
C SER A 187 1.54 -16.52 13.16
N LYS A 188 2.62 -16.59 12.40
CA LYS A 188 3.08 -15.61 11.45
C LYS A 188 2.74 -16.07 10.05
N LEU A 189 2.82 -15.17 9.07
CA LEU A 189 2.70 -15.50 7.65
C LEU A 189 4.05 -15.34 6.96
N ARG A 190 4.36 -16.31 6.11
CA ARG A 190 5.39 -16.17 5.07
C ARG A 190 4.68 -16.06 3.74
N TYR A 191 5.09 -15.10 2.92
CA TYR A 191 4.72 -15.05 1.52
C TYR A 191 5.93 -15.37 0.67
N THR A 192 5.70 -16.09 -0.42
CA THR A 192 6.72 -16.40 -1.42
C THR A 192 6.24 -15.87 -2.75
N VAL A 193 6.97 -14.92 -3.29
CA VAL A 193 6.75 -14.31 -4.61
C VAL A 193 7.63 -15.03 -5.60
N THR A 194 7.02 -15.81 -6.49
CA THR A 194 7.73 -16.51 -7.56
C THR A 194 7.64 -15.67 -8.82
N LEU A 195 8.78 -15.18 -9.28
CA LEU A 195 8.93 -14.51 -10.56
C LEU A 195 9.21 -15.57 -11.61
N ASP A 196 8.55 -15.43 -12.75
CA ASP A 196 8.84 -16.20 -13.97
C ASP A 196 9.38 -15.21 -15.02
N SER A 197 9.47 -15.62 -16.27
CA SER A 197 9.93 -14.78 -17.37
C SER A 197 9.13 -13.49 -17.48
N LEU A 198 9.84 -12.38 -17.66
CA LEU A 198 9.24 -11.10 -18.01
C LEU A 198 8.76 -11.15 -19.47
N PHE A 199 7.48 -10.89 -19.68
CA PHE A 199 6.91 -10.78 -21.01
C PHE A 199 7.22 -9.42 -21.62
N THR A 200 7.59 -9.42 -22.91
CA THR A 200 7.81 -8.22 -23.72
C THR A 200 6.77 -8.11 -24.82
N VAL A 201 6.59 -6.93 -25.38
CA VAL A 201 5.67 -6.69 -26.49
C VAL A 201 6.31 -7.08 -27.80
N ASP A 202 5.72 -8.03 -28.54
CA ASP A 202 6.15 -8.38 -29.90
C ASP A 202 5.60 -7.41 -30.93
N SER A 203 4.31 -7.12 -30.83
CA SER A 203 3.60 -6.26 -31.79
C SER A 203 2.38 -5.58 -31.18
N LEU A 204 2.03 -4.40 -31.72
CA LEU A 204 0.80 -3.68 -31.39
C LEU A 204 0.05 -3.38 -32.70
N ALA A 205 -1.18 -3.88 -32.81
CA ALA A 205 -2.10 -3.60 -33.91
C ALA A 205 -3.30 -2.78 -33.43
N TYR A 206 -3.78 -1.87 -34.27
CA TYR A 206 -5.01 -1.10 -34.04
C TYR A 206 -6.07 -1.61 -35.01
N ILE A 207 -7.23 -2.03 -34.47
CA ILE A 207 -8.28 -2.76 -35.25
C ILE A 207 -9.63 -2.14 -34.98
N GLY A 208 -10.47 -2.12 -36.02
CA GLY A 208 -11.87 -1.68 -35.93
C GLY A 208 -12.07 -0.18 -35.89
N PHE A 209 -11.03 0.62 -36.17
CA PHE A 209 -11.17 2.07 -36.30
C PHE A 209 -11.67 2.46 -37.68
N THR A 210 -12.43 3.57 -37.78
CA THR A 210 -12.80 4.14 -39.06
C THR A 210 -11.57 4.66 -39.80
N ASP A 211 -11.64 4.76 -41.13
CA ASP A 211 -10.52 5.20 -41.97
C ASP A 211 -9.91 6.53 -41.48
N SER A 212 -10.75 7.49 -41.07
CA SER A 212 -10.31 8.77 -40.56
C SER A 212 -9.58 8.68 -39.23
N LEU A 213 -10.02 7.79 -38.32
CA LEU A 213 -9.37 7.56 -37.02
C LEU A 213 -8.08 6.75 -37.22
N GLN A 214 -8.08 5.78 -38.13
CA GLN A 214 -6.89 4.98 -38.46
C GLN A 214 -5.77 5.86 -39.03
N GLN A 215 -6.08 6.80 -39.93
CA GLN A 215 -5.13 7.75 -40.46
C GLN A 215 -4.47 8.61 -39.36
N LEU A 216 -5.25 9.04 -38.35
CA LEU A 216 -4.72 9.77 -37.20
C LEU A 216 -3.76 8.90 -36.39
N ILE A 217 -4.12 7.64 -36.13
CA ILE A 217 -3.26 6.69 -35.42
C ILE A 217 -1.93 6.51 -36.19
N ASP A 218 -2.03 6.25 -37.48
CA ASP A 218 -0.87 5.96 -38.33
C ASP A 218 0.07 7.18 -38.43
N SER A 219 -0.48 8.39 -38.46
CA SER A 219 0.32 9.64 -38.48
C SER A 219 1.13 9.85 -37.21
N THR A 220 0.68 9.29 -36.08
CA THR A 220 1.33 9.43 -34.76
C THR A 220 1.89 8.10 -34.23
N ARG A 221 2.08 7.11 -35.10
CA ARG A 221 2.50 5.75 -34.71
C ARG A 221 3.85 5.71 -33.99
N GLN A 222 4.73 6.66 -34.29
CA GLN A 222 6.04 6.78 -33.65
C GLN A 222 5.96 7.30 -32.20
N GLU A 223 4.84 7.88 -31.82
CA GLU A 223 4.59 8.40 -30.46
C GLU A 223 3.98 7.35 -29.51
N THR A 224 3.88 6.09 -29.95
CA THR A 224 3.32 5.02 -29.14
C THR A 224 4.09 4.84 -27.83
N LEU A 225 3.37 4.64 -26.74
CA LEU A 225 3.92 4.33 -25.43
C LEU A 225 4.23 2.84 -25.25
N ILE A 226 3.98 2.04 -26.29
CA ILE A 226 4.19 0.58 -26.29
C ILE A 226 5.09 0.22 -27.49
N PRO A 227 6.39 0.55 -27.43
CA PRO A 227 7.31 0.15 -28.49
C PRO A 227 7.53 -1.36 -28.49
N LYS A 228 7.94 -1.87 -29.65
CA LYS A 228 8.31 -3.29 -29.79
C LYS A 228 9.47 -3.62 -28.83
N ASP A 229 9.46 -4.84 -28.29
CA ASP A 229 10.42 -5.39 -27.33
C ASP A 229 10.47 -4.67 -25.97
N SER A 230 9.58 -3.69 -25.72
CA SER A 230 9.41 -3.11 -24.40
C SER A 230 8.77 -4.12 -23.43
N PRO A 231 9.05 -4.02 -22.10
CA PRO A 231 8.35 -4.81 -21.10
C PRO A 231 6.83 -4.61 -21.17
N PHE A 232 6.09 -5.70 -21.04
CA PHE A 232 4.62 -5.59 -20.90
C PHE A 232 4.30 -4.85 -19.62
N SER A 233 3.42 -3.84 -19.70
CA SER A 233 2.98 -3.06 -18.57
C SER A 233 1.56 -2.57 -18.75
N VAL A 234 0.69 -2.86 -17.80
CA VAL A 234 -0.71 -2.37 -17.82
C VAL A 234 -0.76 -0.84 -17.79
N SER A 235 0.16 -0.21 -17.09
CA SER A 235 0.29 1.25 -17.07
C SER A 235 0.58 1.82 -18.46
N SER A 236 1.47 1.19 -19.25
CA SER A 236 1.75 1.59 -20.64
C SER A 236 0.54 1.38 -21.54
N LEU A 237 -0.22 0.30 -21.34
CA LEU A 237 -1.48 0.04 -22.07
C LEU A 237 -2.51 1.13 -21.82
N ASP A 238 -2.73 1.50 -20.56
CA ASP A 238 -3.64 2.58 -20.19
C ASP A 238 -3.15 3.95 -20.68
N GLY A 239 -1.84 4.19 -20.61
CA GLY A 239 -1.20 5.37 -21.18
C GLY A 239 -1.50 5.51 -22.67
N GLU A 240 -1.35 4.44 -23.45
CA GLU A 240 -1.60 4.43 -24.89
C GLU A 240 -3.10 4.66 -25.21
N ARG A 241 -4.02 4.04 -24.47
CA ARG A 241 -5.46 4.31 -24.59
C ARG A 241 -5.78 5.79 -24.36
N ASN A 242 -5.16 6.39 -23.35
CA ASN A 242 -5.34 7.80 -23.04
C ASN A 242 -4.73 8.69 -24.13
N ARG A 243 -3.55 8.32 -24.67
CA ARG A 243 -2.92 9.03 -25.80
C ARG A 243 -3.84 9.03 -27.03
N ILE A 244 -4.35 7.85 -27.43
CA ILE A 244 -5.27 7.71 -28.58
C ILE A 244 -6.56 8.50 -28.35
N SER A 245 -7.15 8.41 -27.17
CA SER A 245 -8.34 9.19 -26.83
C SER A 245 -8.09 10.70 -26.93
N SER A 246 -6.96 11.17 -26.44
CA SER A 246 -6.57 12.57 -26.51
C SER A 246 -6.30 13.02 -27.94
N LEU A 247 -5.64 12.18 -28.75
CA LEU A 247 -5.44 12.40 -30.18
C LEU A 247 -6.75 12.62 -30.91
N PHE A 248 -7.73 11.77 -30.70
CA PHE A 248 -9.03 11.88 -31.34
C PHE A 248 -9.80 13.12 -30.88
N ARG A 249 -9.82 13.38 -29.59
CA ARG A 249 -10.49 14.58 -29.04
C ARG A 249 -9.87 15.88 -29.57
N ASN A 250 -8.57 15.96 -29.71
CA ASN A 250 -7.88 17.10 -30.29
C ASN A 250 -8.19 17.31 -31.78
N HIS A 251 -8.65 16.25 -32.47
CA HIS A 251 -9.10 16.30 -33.87
C HIS A 251 -10.61 16.38 -34.04
N GLY A 252 -11.34 16.74 -32.98
CA GLY A 252 -12.76 17.03 -33.01
C GLY A 252 -13.68 15.89 -32.60
N TYR A 253 -13.19 14.70 -32.29
CA TYR A 253 -14.04 13.59 -31.77
C TYR A 253 -14.27 13.76 -30.26
N TYR A 254 -14.99 14.79 -29.92
CA TYR A 254 -15.11 15.33 -28.55
C TYR A 254 -15.58 14.30 -27.53
N TYR A 255 -16.53 13.43 -27.88
CA TYR A 255 -17.09 12.43 -26.98
C TYR A 255 -16.27 11.15 -26.89
N PHE A 256 -15.17 11.03 -27.63
CA PHE A 256 -14.34 9.83 -27.56
C PHE A 256 -13.64 9.71 -26.21
N THR A 257 -13.73 8.52 -25.58
CA THR A 257 -13.10 8.22 -24.28
C THR A 257 -12.27 6.94 -24.36
N PRO A 258 -11.28 6.74 -23.47
CA PRO A 258 -10.49 5.50 -23.45
C PRO A 258 -11.32 4.23 -23.29
N GLY A 259 -12.49 4.31 -22.63
CA GLY A 259 -13.41 3.20 -22.43
C GLY A 259 -14.02 2.61 -23.72
N TYR A 260 -13.91 3.32 -24.85
CA TYR A 260 -14.36 2.82 -26.15
C TYR A 260 -13.34 1.97 -26.89
N THR A 261 -12.24 1.63 -26.20
CA THR A 261 -11.23 0.71 -26.73
C THR A 261 -10.92 -0.40 -25.73
N THR A 262 -10.62 -1.60 -26.23
CA THR A 262 -10.27 -2.77 -25.43
C THR A 262 -9.00 -3.41 -26.00
N TYR A 263 -8.11 -3.88 -25.12
CA TYR A 263 -6.97 -4.69 -25.52
C TYR A 263 -7.34 -6.16 -25.57
N PHE A 264 -6.81 -6.82 -26.61
CA PHE A 264 -6.67 -8.25 -26.70
C PHE A 264 -5.19 -8.58 -26.74
N ALA A 265 -4.76 -9.55 -25.92
CA ALA A 265 -3.39 -9.97 -25.82
C ALA A 265 -3.28 -11.47 -26.14
N ASP A 266 -2.43 -11.81 -27.08
CA ASP A 266 -2.02 -13.18 -27.34
C ASP A 266 -0.61 -13.39 -26.71
N THR A 267 -0.55 -14.31 -25.75
CA THR A 267 0.67 -14.66 -25.01
C THR A 267 1.19 -16.06 -25.36
N ILE A 268 0.57 -16.71 -26.36
CA ILE A 268 0.85 -18.11 -26.74
C ILE A 268 1.66 -18.19 -28.02
N ALA A 269 1.36 -17.30 -28.98
CA ALA A 269 1.94 -17.38 -30.35
C ALA A 269 3.47 -17.26 -30.34
N VAL A 270 4.06 -16.45 -29.45
CA VAL A 270 5.51 -16.27 -29.33
C VAL A 270 5.91 -16.46 -27.86
N PRO A 271 6.89 -17.34 -27.57
CA PRO A 271 7.34 -17.57 -26.19
C PRO A 271 7.83 -16.27 -25.52
N ASN A 272 7.32 -16.01 -24.32
CA ASN A 272 7.66 -14.85 -23.48
C ASN A 272 7.42 -13.49 -24.16
N LYS A 273 6.58 -13.44 -25.20
CA LYS A 273 6.18 -12.22 -25.88
C LYS A 273 4.66 -12.11 -25.97
N THR A 274 4.19 -10.88 -26.07
CA THR A 274 2.77 -10.56 -26.14
C THR A 274 2.47 -9.84 -27.45
N GLN A 275 1.56 -10.39 -28.25
CA GLN A 275 0.99 -9.71 -29.42
C GLN A 275 -0.26 -8.97 -28.98
N LEU A 276 -0.25 -7.66 -29.08
CA LEU A 276 -1.33 -6.78 -28.60
C LEU A 276 -2.17 -6.28 -29.75
N ARG A 277 -3.50 -6.23 -29.52
CA ARG A 277 -4.47 -5.61 -30.42
C ARG A 277 -5.31 -4.63 -29.62
N LEU A 278 -5.23 -3.34 -29.94
CA LEU A 278 -6.15 -2.33 -29.44
C LEU A 278 -7.32 -2.25 -30.41
N GLN A 279 -8.49 -2.66 -29.94
CA GLN A 279 -9.70 -2.72 -30.74
C GLN A 279 -10.71 -1.70 -30.24
N MET A 280 -11.38 -1.01 -31.18
CA MET A 280 -12.54 -0.18 -30.87
C MET A 280 -13.73 -1.07 -30.53
N VAL A 281 -14.49 -0.71 -29.50
CA VAL A 281 -15.73 -1.43 -29.11
C VAL A 281 -16.79 -1.27 -30.18
N ASP A 282 -17.50 -2.35 -30.52
CA ASP A 282 -18.59 -2.33 -31.48
C ASP A 282 -19.82 -1.60 -30.94
N GLY A 283 -20.63 -1.04 -31.85
CA GLY A 283 -21.92 -0.44 -31.52
C GLY A 283 -21.84 0.94 -30.86
N LEU A 284 -20.75 1.68 -31.07
CA LEU A 284 -20.64 3.08 -30.61
C LEU A 284 -21.66 3.94 -31.35
N GLY A 285 -22.28 4.89 -30.62
CA GLY A 285 -23.19 5.87 -31.19
C GLY A 285 -22.48 6.79 -32.21
N GLU A 286 -23.23 7.22 -33.23
CA GLU A 286 -22.73 8.13 -34.29
C GLU A 286 -22.08 9.41 -33.69
N GLU A 287 -22.57 9.88 -32.55
CA GLU A 287 -22.08 11.06 -31.84
C GLU A 287 -20.62 10.95 -31.46
N VAL A 288 -20.14 9.74 -31.09
CA VAL A 288 -18.77 9.46 -30.71
C VAL A 288 -17.81 9.52 -31.89
N LEU A 289 -18.30 9.06 -33.06
CA LEU A 289 -17.52 8.96 -34.30
C LEU A 289 -17.67 10.20 -35.19
N LYS A 290 -18.45 11.20 -34.76
CA LYS A 290 -18.67 12.46 -35.48
C LYS A 290 -17.69 13.52 -34.98
N LYS A 291 -17.20 14.34 -35.89
CA LYS A 291 -16.40 15.53 -35.53
C LYS A 291 -17.32 16.66 -35.05
N TRP A 292 -16.94 17.25 -33.94
CA TRP A 292 -17.60 18.39 -33.35
C TRP A 292 -16.73 19.63 -33.53
N TYR A 293 -17.34 20.76 -33.79
CA TYR A 293 -16.66 22.05 -33.98
C TYR A 293 -17.28 23.07 -33.03
N ILE A 294 -16.45 23.98 -32.54
CA ILE A 294 -16.92 25.11 -31.72
C ILE A 294 -17.65 26.06 -32.67
N GLY A 295 -18.95 26.26 -32.49
CA GLY A 295 -19.77 27.14 -33.27
C GLY A 295 -19.62 28.62 -32.86
N HIS A 296 -19.96 28.90 -31.62
CA HIS A 296 -19.90 30.25 -31.05
C HIS A 296 -19.39 30.18 -29.62
N ILE A 297 -18.57 31.19 -29.23
CA ILE A 297 -18.04 31.35 -27.87
C ILE A 297 -18.60 32.66 -27.32
N ASP A 298 -19.27 32.58 -26.17
CA ASP A 298 -19.77 33.74 -25.43
C ASP A 298 -19.00 33.83 -24.10
N VAL A 299 -18.24 34.93 -23.95
CA VAL A 299 -17.42 35.18 -22.75
C VAL A 299 -18.02 36.36 -22.00
N GLN A 300 -18.51 36.11 -20.81
CA GLN A 300 -19.12 37.14 -19.96
C GLN A 300 -18.23 37.48 -18.79
N PHE A 301 -17.76 38.71 -18.73
CA PHE A 301 -17.03 39.26 -17.60
C PHE A 301 -18.02 39.97 -16.65
N ARG A 302 -18.26 39.36 -15.50
CA ARG A 302 -19.15 39.91 -14.48
C ARG A 302 -18.41 40.17 -13.18
N LYS A 303 -18.56 41.34 -12.61
CA LYS A 303 -18.05 41.67 -11.28
C LYS A 303 -18.89 40.99 -10.18
N THR A 304 -20.19 40.87 -10.43
CA THR A 304 -21.13 40.12 -9.56
C THR A 304 -22.10 39.31 -10.42
N SER A 305 -22.66 38.22 -9.88
CA SER A 305 -23.61 37.34 -10.59
C SER A 305 -24.91 38.04 -11.04
N ARG A 306 -25.20 39.24 -10.49
CA ARG A 306 -26.43 40.05 -10.81
C ARG A 306 -26.16 41.22 -11.69
N GLU A 307 -24.95 41.43 -12.17
CA GLU A 307 -24.59 42.54 -13.04
C GLU A 307 -25.22 42.38 -14.42
N ILE A 308 -25.87 43.44 -14.92
CA ILE A 308 -26.42 43.48 -16.27
C ILE A 308 -25.26 43.87 -17.18
N LEU A 309 -24.97 43.03 -18.15
CA LEU A 309 -23.95 43.26 -19.16
C LEU A 309 -24.47 44.37 -20.13
N SER A 310 -23.81 45.52 -20.18
CA SER A 310 -24.24 46.70 -20.92
C SER A 310 -23.51 46.89 -22.23
N ASP A 311 -22.38 46.22 -22.42
CA ASP A 311 -21.55 46.35 -23.61
C ASP A 311 -21.06 45.01 -24.12
N SER A 312 -20.87 44.85 -25.42
CA SER A 312 -20.38 43.60 -26.02
C SER A 312 -19.52 43.89 -27.25
N ILE A 313 -18.47 43.13 -27.41
CA ILE A 313 -17.59 43.10 -28.56
C ILE A 313 -17.76 41.78 -29.28
N GLN A 314 -18.23 41.84 -30.52
CA GLN A 314 -18.39 40.65 -31.35
C GLN A 314 -17.26 40.55 -32.41
N ARG A 315 -16.62 39.39 -32.44
CA ARG A 315 -15.61 39.06 -33.45
C ARG A 315 -15.80 37.64 -33.98
N ARG A 316 -16.25 37.47 -35.23
CA ARG A 316 -16.53 36.19 -35.89
C ARG A 316 -17.38 35.27 -35.00
N HIS A 317 -16.75 34.25 -34.38
CA HIS A 317 -17.40 33.26 -33.51
C HIS A 317 -17.23 33.57 -32.01
N LEU A 318 -16.78 34.76 -31.63
CA LEU A 318 -16.54 35.17 -30.26
C LEU A 318 -17.35 36.43 -29.95
N THR A 319 -18.16 36.38 -28.90
CA THR A 319 -18.80 37.53 -28.26
C THR A 319 -18.23 37.70 -26.86
N ILE A 320 -17.84 38.92 -26.51
CA ILE A 320 -17.33 39.28 -25.18
C ILE A 320 -18.27 40.33 -24.62
N HIS A 321 -18.81 40.09 -23.46
CA HIS A 321 -19.68 40.97 -22.70
C HIS A 321 -19.00 41.51 -21.45
#